data_a85a15a0626eb70a94fc2e29430af2a6
#
_entry.id   a85a15a0626eb70a94fc2e29430af2a6
#
_cell.length_a   1.000
_cell.length_b   1.000
_cell.length_c   1.000
_cell.angle_alpha   90.00
_cell.angle_beta   90.00
_cell.angle_gamma   90.00
#
_symmetry.space_group_name_H-M   'P 1'
#
loop_
_entity.id
_entity.type
_entity.pdbx_description
1 polymer ?
#
loop_
_entity_poly.entity_id
_entity_poly.type
_entity_poly.pdbx_seq_one_letter_code
_entity_poly.pdbx_strand_id
1 'polypeptide(L)'
;ENGYLTMLCSGRTQRFLEMDIDKFMGAITCNGSHTEVEGEVIRDICIPDELVFQVVNEYFPRDTIIHFETRDISYYLHMDEEFFKNHCKLFNLPQRWYAPWKFRTKNTHISKLVMNYKDIQVKKDFEEEFKDVFTCAKHVRENFIDITLKGVTKGDAITELIAKLGIDKKDTYAFGDADNDVEMMQAVGTGIAMGRHSEKVGEVASMVTGTVKEEGITMALKKLGLI
;
A
#
# COMPACT_ATOMS: atom_id res chain seq x y z
N GLU A 1 -3.67 3.33 26.65
CA GLU A 1 -4.05 3.88 27.97
C GLU A 1 -5.35 4.71 27.89
N ASN A 2 -5.62 5.36 26.74
CA ASN A 2 -6.80 6.22 26.55
C ASN A 2 -7.96 5.51 25.84
N GLY A 3 -7.93 4.18 25.69
CA GLY A 3 -9.00 3.38 25.11
C GLY A 3 -9.11 3.45 23.59
N TYR A 4 -8.14 4.05 22.90
CA TYR A 4 -8.10 4.07 21.44
C TYR A 4 -7.49 2.81 20.85
N LEU A 5 -8.12 2.29 19.79
CA LEU A 5 -7.60 1.20 18.98
C LEU A 5 -6.69 1.80 17.90
N THR A 6 -5.48 1.30 17.80
CA THR A 6 -4.48 1.80 16.84
C THR A 6 -4.16 0.76 15.79
N MET A 7 -4.16 1.18 14.51
CA MET A 7 -3.87 0.34 13.36
C MET A 7 -2.74 0.94 12.53
N LEU A 8 -1.92 0.09 11.94
CA LEU A 8 -1.03 0.50 10.85
C LEU A 8 -1.78 0.44 9.53
N CYS A 9 -1.56 1.43 8.65
CA CYS A 9 -2.11 1.42 7.29
C CYS A 9 -1.02 1.78 6.28
N SER A 10 -0.66 0.84 5.41
CA SER A 10 0.50 0.97 4.53
C SER A 10 0.27 0.39 3.13
N GLY A 11 0.92 1.00 2.12
CA GLY A 11 1.07 0.37 0.81
C GLY A 11 2.08 -0.78 0.77
N ARG A 12 2.89 -0.94 1.82
CA ARG A 12 3.87 -2.03 1.94
C ARG A 12 3.19 -3.33 2.36
N THR A 13 3.86 -4.45 2.08
CA THR A 13 3.49 -5.74 2.67
C THR A 13 3.81 -5.73 4.18
N GLN A 14 3.17 -6.61 4.94
CA GLN A 14 3.41 -6.72 6.38
C GLN A 14 4.89 -6.96 6.70
N ARG A 15 5.57 -7.77 5.90
CA ARG A 15 7.00 -8.07 6.04
C ARG A 15 7.90 -6.83 5.92
N PHE A 16 7.48 -5.84 5.15
CA PHE A 16 8.24 -4.59 4.92
C PHE A 16 7.94 -3.50 5.96
N LEU A 17 7.01 -3.76 6.86
CA LEU A 17 6.80 -2.93 8.02
C LEU A 17 7.83 -3.34 9.08
N GLU A 18 9.02 -2.72 9.06
CA GLU A 18 10.08 -2.91 10.07
C GLU A 18 9.67 -2.34 11.43
N MET A 19 8.44 -2.57 11.83
CA MET A 19 7.87 -2.06 13.07
C MET A 19 7.48 -3.21 13.97
N ASP A 20 7.50 -2.92 15.24
CA ASP A 20 6.94 -3.75 16.28
C ASP A 20 5.39 -3.73 16.16
N ILE A 21 4.88 -4.53 15.22
CA ILE A 21 3.45 -4.57 14.88
C ILE A 21 2.59 -5.01 16.06
N ASP A 22 3.21 -5.73 17.01
CA ASP A 22 2.56 -6.21 18.23
C ASP A 22 2.09 -5.07 19.14
N LYS A 23 2.56 -3.85 18.91
CA LYS A 23 2.09 -2.65 19.62
C LYS A 23 0.79 -2.08 19.07
N PHE A 24 0.35 -2.57 17.91
CA PHE A 24 -0.86 -2.15 17.25
C PHE A 24 -1.90 -3.27 17.31
N MET A 25 -3.16 -2.93 17.26
CA MET A 25 -4.24 -3.92 17.19
C MET A 25 -4.15 -4.76 15.90
N GLY A 26 -3.56 -4.20 14.86
CA GLY A 26 -3.39 -4.88 13.58
C GLY A 26 -2.87 -3.96 12.48
N ALA A 27 -2.95 -4.42 11.25
CA ALA A 27 -2.48 -3.68 10.08
C ALA A 27 -3.37 -3.86 8.85
N ILE A 28 -3.48 -2.78 8.08
CA ILE A 28 -3.94 -2.75 6.70
C ILE A 28 -2.70 -2.62 5.83
N THR A 29 -2.45 -3.58 4.96
CA THR A 29 -1.23 -3.66 4.13
C THR A 29 -1.55 -3.83 2.65
N CYS A 30 -0.53 -3.76 1.78
CA CYS A 30 -0.68 -3.88 0.33
C CYS A 30 -1.76 -2.95 -0.24
N ASN A 31 -1.76 -1.66 0.18
CA ASN A 31 -2.77 -0.66 -0.23
C ASN A 31 -4.24 -1.08 0.06
N GLY A 32 -4.48 -1.87 1.10
CA GLY A 32 -5.81 -2.31 1.47
C GLY A 32 -6.20 -3.70 0.96
N SER A 33 -5.30 -4.40 0.26
CA SER A 33 -5.57 -5.78 -0.16
C SER A 33 -5.63 -6.75 1.01
N HIS A 34 -4.87 -6.48 2.09
CA HIS A 34 -4.81 -7.33 3.27
C HIS A 34 -5.08 -6.54 4.55
N THR A 35 -5.92 -7.10 5.43
CA THR A 35 -6.20 -6.55 6.76
C THR A 35 -6.17 -7.67 7.78
N GLU A 36 -5.38 -7.48 8.83
CA GLU A 36 -5.27 -8.39 9.97
C GLU A 36 -5.48 -7.61 11.27
N VAL A 37 -6.28 -8.17 12.17
CA VAL A 37 -6.60 -7.61 13.49
C VAL A 37 -6.43 -8.69 14.54
N GLU A 38 -5.59 -8.47 15.55
CA GLU A 38 -5.33 -9.42 16.64
C GLU A 38 -5.02 -10.85 16.14
N GLY A 39 -4.33 -10.95 14.99
CA GLY A 39 -3.98 -12.24 14.35
C GLY A 39 -5.10 -12.84 13.51
N GLU A 40 -6.29 -12.25 13.46
CA GLU A 40 -7.37 -12.69 12.58
C GLU A 40 -7.31 -11.94 11.24
N VAL A 41 -7.30 -12.67 10.13
CA VAL A 41 -7.37 -12.11 8.79
C VAL A 41 -8.82 -11.68 8.51
N ILE A 42 -9.03 -10.37 8.36
CA ILE A 42 -10.32 -9.77 8.07
C ILE A 42 -10.56 -9.67 6.56
N ARG A 43 -9.49 -9.37 5.82
CA ARG A 43 -9.52 -9.12 4.37
C ARG A 43 -8.26 -9.70 3.74
N ASP A 44 -8.42 -10.44 2.64
CA ASP A 44 -7.31 -10.96 1.85
C ASP A 44 -7.71 -11.03 0.37
N ILE A 45 -7.44 -9.97 -0.36
CA ILE A 45 -7.79 -9.84 -1.78
C ILE A 45 -6.54 -10.05 -2.61
N CYS A 46 -6.60 -11.07 -3.46
CA CYS A 46 -5.52 -11.40 -4.38
C CYS A 46 -5.92 -11.12 -5.83
N ILE A 47 -4.95 -10.74 -6.64
CA ILE A 47 -5.11 -10.62 -8.09
C ILE A 47 -5.31 -12.02 -8.66
N PRO A 48 -6.34 -12.28 -9.46
CA PRO A 48 -6.52 -13.56 -10.13
C PRO A 48 -5.28 -14.00 -10.90
N ASP A 49 -4.93 -15.28 -10.79
CA ASP A 49 -3.73 -15.84 -11.45
C ASP A 49 -3.69 -15.54 -12.95
N GLU A 50 -4.83 -15.61 -13.63
CA GLU A 50 -4.95 -15.32 -15.07
C GLU A 50 -4.52 -13.89 -15.40
N LEU A 51 -4.89 -12.91 -14.57
CA LEU A 51 -4.47 -11.52 -14.73
C LEU A 51 -2.98 -11.33 -14.44
N VAL A 52 -2.45 -12.01 -13.43
CA VAL A 52 -0.99 -11.99 -13.16
C VAL A 52 -0.23 -12.50 -14.38
N PHE A 53 -0.65 -13.61 -14.95
CA PHE A 53 0.01 -14.19 -16.13
C PHE A 53 -0.18 -13.35 -17.38
N GLN A 54 -1.34 -12.71 -17.56
CA GLN A 54 -1.57 -11.78 -18.66
C GLN A 54 -0.56 -10.63 -18.57
N VAL A 55 -0.46 -9.96 -17.42
CA VAL A 55 0.50 -8.88 -17.21
C VAL A 55 1.93 -9.33 -17.47
N VAL A 56 2.33 -10.51 -16.97
CA VAL A 56 3.66 -11.05 -17.22
C VAL A 56 3.92 -11.26 -18.71
N ASN A 57 3.02 -11.92 -19.40
CA ASN A 57 3.22 -12.28 -20.81
C ASN A 57 3.26 -11.05 -21.73
N GLU A 58 2.48 -10.01 -21.43
CA GLU A 58 2.35 -8.84 -22.28
C GLU A 58 3.36 -7.74 -21.97
N TYR A 59 3.70 -7.57 -20.69
CA TYR A 59 4.51 -6.43 -20.26
C TYR A 59 5.96 -6.77 -19.91
N PHE A 60 6.24 -7.99 -19.49
CA PHE A 60 7.63 -8.39 -19.25
C PHE A 60 8.52 -8.29 -20.52
N PRO A 61 8.07 -8.70 -21.73
CA PRO A 61 8.85 -8.53 -22.95
C PRO A 61 9.11 -7.06 -23.35
N ARG A 62 8.43 -6.09 -22.72
CA ARG A 62 8.54 -4.66 -23.01
C ARG A 62 9.60 -3.95 -22.16
N ASP A 63 10.63 -4.69 -21.72
CA ASP A 63 11.75 -4.19 -20.90
C ASP A 63 11.28 -3.59 -19.57
N THR A 64 10.31 -4.26 -18.93
CA THR A 64 9.83 -3.94 -17.60
C THR A 64 10.43 -4.86 -16.55
N ILE A 65 10.48 -4.38 -15.32
CA ILE A 65 10.76 -5.21 -14.16
C ILE A 65 9.48 -5.26 -13.32
N ILE A 66 8.99 -6.45 -13.05
CA ILE A 66 7.75 -6.64 -12.30
C ILE A 66 8.06 -7.33 -10.98
N HIS A 67 7.62 -6.69 -9.90
CA HIS A 67 7.60 -7.27 -8.57
C HIS A 67 6.19 -7.73 -8.27
N PHE A 68 6.08 -8.87 -7.62
CA PHE A 68 4.83 -9.48 -7.20
C PHE A 68 4.83 -9.51 -5.68
N GLU A 69 3.98 -8.72 -5.07
CA GLU A 69 3.91 -8.62 -3.62
C GLU A 69 2.78 -9.49 -3.08
N THR A 70 3.16 -10.42 -2.20
CA THR A 70 2.24 -11.17 -1.36
C THR A 70 2.25 -10.60 0.05
N ARG A 71 1.44 -11.14 0.94
CA ARG A 71 1.47 -10.81 2.36
C ARG A 71 2.87 -10.91 2.98
N ASP A 72 3.59 -11.99 2.67
CA ASP A 72 4.79 -12.38 3.41
C ASP A 72 6.11 -12.21 2.65
N ILE A 73 6.06 -12.16 1.33
CA ILE A 73 7.26 -12.15 0.50
C ILE A 73 7.00 -11.42 -0.81
N SER A 74 8.02 -10.74 -1.32
CA SER A 74 8.00 -10.19 -2.67
C SER A 74 8.76 -11.09 -3.62
N TYR A 75 8.17 -11.36 -4.77
CA TYR A 75 8.84 -12.05 -5.86
C TYR A 75 9.27 -11.05 -6.92
N TYR A 76 10.30 -11.41 -7.69
CA TYR A 76 10.74 -10.62 -8.83
C TYR A 76 10.99 -11.51 -10.04
N LEU A 77 10.74 -10.96 -11.22
CA LEU A 77 10.95 -11.61 -12.49
C LEU A 77 12.18 -11.00 -13.16
N HIS A 78 13.18 -11.84 -13.45
CA HIS A 78 14.41 -11.51 -14.19
C HIS A 78 15.13 -10.22 -13.77
N MET A 79 15.18 -9.99 -12.48
CA MET A 79 16.03 -8.94 -11.95
C MET A 79 17.49 -9.43 -12.00
N ASP A 80 18.37 -8.71 -12.70
CA ASP A 80 19.77 -9.00 -12.58
C ASP A 80 20.28 -8.72 -11.17
N GLU A 81 21.39 -9.37 -10.80
CA GLU A 81 21.89 -9.35 -9.42
C GLU A 81 22.31 -7.94 -8.99
N GLU A 82 22.84 -7.14 -9.90
CA GLU A 82 23.27 -5.78 -9.61
C GLU A 82 22.07 -4.86 -9.38
N PHE A 83 21.07 -4.91 -10.25
CA PHE A 83 19.83 -4.15 -10.10
C PHE A 83 19.13 -4.53 -8.79
N PHE A 84 19.06 -5.82 -8.46
CA PHE A 84 18.44 -6.30 -7.22
C PHE A 84 19.17 -5.78 -5.98
N LYS A 85 20.50 -5.86 -5.95
CA LYS A 85 21.30 -5.32 -4.84
C LYS A 85 21.10 -3.82 -4.67
N ASN A 86 21.09 -3.08 -5.78
CA ASN A 86 20.87 -1.64 -5.77
C ASN A 86 19.46 -1.28 -5.30
N HIS A 87 18.45 -2.03 -5.74
CA HIS A 87 17.08 -1.88 -5.28
C HIS A 87 16.98 -2.08 -3.76
N CYS A 88 17.48 -3.20 -3.24
CA CYS A 88 17.45 -3.48 -1.80
C CYS A 88 18.19 -2.42 -0.99
N LYS A 89 19.37 -2.00 -1.44
CA LYS A 89 20.16 -0.96 -0.78
C LYS A 89 19.43 0.38 -0.73
N LEU A 90 18.82 0.76 -1.82
CA LEU A 90 18.17 2.06 -1.95
C LEU A 90 16.92 2.19 -1.07
N PHE A 91 16.18 1.10 -0.89
CA PHE A 91 15.00 1.05 -0.03
C PHE A 91 15.29 0.56 1.40
N ASN A 92 16.58 0.30 1.69
CA ASN A 92 16.99 -0.31 2.96
C ASN A 92 16.22 -1.60 3.26
N LEU A 93 16.05 -2.47 2.26
CA LEU A 93 15.26 -3.70 2.36
C LEU A 93 16.17 -4.91 2.45
N PRO A 94 15.95 -5.81 3.41
CA PRO A 94 16.69 -7.07 3.48
C PRO A 94 16.43 -7.94 2.25
N GLN A 95 17.49 -8.40 1.60
CA GLN A 95 17.38 -9.27 0.41
C GLN A 95 16.57 -10.55 0.68
N ARG A 96 16.58 -11.05 1.92
CA ARG A 96 15.81 -12.24 2.32
C ARG A 96 14.28 -12.09 2.22
N TRP A 97 13.78 -10.88 2.03
CA TRP A 97 12.36 -10.62 1.83
C TRP A 97 11.91 -10.79 0.38
N TYR A 98 12.86 -11.10 -0.50
CA TYR A 98 12.62 -11.31 -1.92
C TYR A 98 12.99 -12.74 -2.32
N ALA A 99 12.26 -13.26 -3.29
CA ALA A 99 12.58 -14.51 -3.95
C ALA A 99 12.42 -14.38 -5.46
N PRO A 100 13.23 -15.11 -6.26
CA PRO A 100 12.99 -15.17 -7.70
C PRO A 100 11.61 -15.76 -7.97
N TRP A 101 10.89 -15.13 -8.90
CA TRP A 101 9.66 -15.70 -9.44
C TRP A 101 9.99 -16.98 -10.19
N LYS A 102 9.67 -18.11 -9.57
CA LYS A 102 9.65 -19.38 -10.28
C LYS A 102 8.24 -19.54 -10.81
N PHE A 103 8.07 -19.69 -12.10
CA PHE A 103 6.77 -19.82 -12.75
C PHE A 103 5.85 -20.72 -11.94
N ARG A 104 5.01 -20.10 -11.15
CA ARG A 104 3.92 -20.75 -10.45
C ARG A 104 2.72 -20.66 -11.36
N THR A 105 2.08 -21.78 -11.59
CA THR A 105 0.96 -21.86 -12.51
C THR A 105 -0.39 -21.66 -11.83
N LYS A 106 -0.43 -21.67 -10.49
CA LYS A 106 -1.66 -21.53 -9.69
C LYS A 106 -1.35 -21.08 -8.26
N ASN A 107 -2.34 -20.46 -7.63
CA ASN A 107 -2.31 -20.02 -6.22
C ASN A 107 -1.13 -19.08 -5.93
N THR A 108 -1.03 -18.03 -6.73
CA THR A 108 0.08 -17.07 -6.61
C THR A 108 -0.04 -16.19 -5.36
N HIS A 109 -1.28 -15.98 -4.88
CA HIS A 109 -1.60 -15.10 -3.75
C HIS A 109 -0.98 -13.71 -3.86
N ILE A 110 -0.92 -13.17 -5.08
CA ILE A 110 -0.38 -11.83 -5.34
C ILE A 110 -1.44 -10.78 -4.96
N SER A 111 -1.10 -9.91 -4.02
CA SER A 111 -1.99 -8.84 -3.56
C SER A 111 -1.74 -7.52 -4.29
N LYS A 112 -0.52 -7.29 -4.76
CA LYS A 112 -0.11 -6.08 -5.46
C LYS A 112 1.02 -6.38 -6.44
N LEU A 113 1.06 -5.65 -7.55
CA LEU A 113 2.20 -5.61 -8.46
C LEU A 113 2.91 -4.26 -8.32
N VAL A 114 4.22 -4.27 -8.54
CA VAL A 114 5.00 -3.05 -8.75
C VAL A 114 5.73 -3.19 -10.06
N MET A 115 5.45 -2.30 -11.00
CA MET A 115 6.10 -2.32 -12.32
C MET A 115 7.05 -1.14 -12.46
N ASN A 116 8.30 -1.44 -12.81
CA ASN A 116 9.25 -0.47 -13.30
C ASN A 116 9.25 -0.47 -14.83
N TYR A 117 9.22 0.69 -15.43
CA TYR A 117 9.22 0.87 -16.88
C TYR A 117 10.33 1.85 -17.29
N LYS A 118 10.94 1.61 -18.43
CA LYS A 118 11.94 2.53 -19.02
C LYS A 118 11.28 3.55 -19.94
N ASP A 119 10.24 3.13 -20.66
CA ASP A 119 9.48 3.96 -21.59
C ASP A 119 8.11 4.33 -20.97
N ILE A 120 7.82 5.62 -20.91
CA ILE A 120 6.53 6.15 -20.42
C ILE A 120 5.34 5.65 -21.25
N GLN A 121 5.55 5.27 -22.52
CA GLN A 121 4.50 4.72 -23.35
C GLN A 121 4.03 3.37 -22.84
N VAL A 122 4.92 2.54 -22.31
CA VAL A 122 4.58 1.24 -21.69
C VAL A 122 3.61 1.43 -20.53
N LYS A 123 3.87 2.44 -19.67
CA LYS A 123 2.96 2.80 -18.59
C LYS A 123 1.57 3.22 -19.11
N LYS A 124 1.54 4.11 -20.11
CA LYS A 124 0.27 4.60 -20.67
C LYS A 124 -0.56 3.48 -21.30
N ASP A 125 0.11 2.58 -22.02
CA ASP A 125 -0.54 1.43 -22.62
C ASP A 125 -1.13 0.51 -21.55
N PHE A 126 -0.38 0.25 -20.47
CA PHE A 126 -0.86 -0.53 -19.32
C PHE A 126 -2.09 0.11 -18.67
N GLU A 127 -2.02 1.41 -18.39
CA GLU A 127 -3.11 2.14 -17.76
C GLU A 127 -4.37 2.15 -18.62
N GLU A 128 -4.24 2.26 -19.94
CA GLU A 128 -5.40 2.22 -20.85
C GLU A 128 -5.97 0.81 -21.00
N GLU A 129 -5.10 -0.20 -21.16
CA GLU A 129 -5.53 -1.59 -21.35
C GLU A 129 -6.25 -2.14 -20.12
N PHE A 130 -5.72 -1.84 -18.93
CA PHE A 130 -6.26 -2.38 -17.68
C PHE A 130 -7.07 -1.37 -16.86
N LYS A 131 -7.51 -0.26 -17.43
CA LYS A 131 -8.25 0.82 -16.75
C LYS A 131 -9.48 0.38 -15.96
N ASP A 132 -10.11 -0.71 -16.40
CA ASP A 132 -11.31 -1.26 -15.77
C ASP A 132 -11.02 -2.38 -14.76
N VAL A 133 -9.77 -2.84 -14.72
CA VAL A 133 -9.30 -3.97 -13.89
C VAL A 133 -8.39 -3.53 -12.76
N PHE A 134 -7.48 -2.62 -13.05
CA PHE A 134 -6.48 -2.17 -12.10
C PHE A 134 -6.57 -0.68 -11.79
N THR A 135 -6.11 -0.33 -10.59
CA THR A 135 -5.76 1.02 -10.18
C THR A 135 -4.23 1.13 -10.19
N CYS A 136 -3.72 2.13 -10.91
CA CYS A 136 -2.30 2.43 -10.98
C CYS A 136 -2.00 3.69 -10.16
N ALA A 137 -1.22 3.55 -9.09
CA ALA A 137 -0.78 4.67 -8.27
C ALA A 137 0.69 5.01 -8.57
N LYS A 138 1.01 6.30 -8.55
CA LYS A 138 2.40 6.74 -8.68
C LYS A 138 3.20 6.25 -7.48
N HIS A 139 4.27 5.51 -7.75
CA HIS A 139 5.22 5.13 -6.72
C HIS A 139 6.07 6.34 -6.32
N VAL A 140 6.64 6.33 -5.10
CA VAL A 140 7.57 7.38 -4.63
C VAL A 140 8.81 7.56 -5.53
N ARG A 141 9.11 6.56 -6.34
CA ARG A 141 10.15 6.61 -7.37
C ARG A 141 9.59 6.93 -8.73
N GLU A 142 10.36 7.72 -9.48
CA GLU A 142 10.14 7.88 -10.91
C GLU A 142 10.25 6.53 -11.63
N ASN A 143 9.45 6.35 -12.67
CA ASN A 143 9.38 5.13 -13.49
C ASN A 143 8.92 3.85 -12.78
N PHE A 144 8.24 3.99 -11.63
CA PHE A 144 7.55 2.90 -10.97
C PHE A 144 6.07 3.22 -10.79
N ILE A 145 5.23 2.19 -10.89
CA ILE A 145 3.81 2.26 -10.53
C ILE A 145 3.46 1.10 -9.60
N ASP A 146 2.66 1.41 -8.60
CA ASP A 146 1.94 0.42 -7.79
C ASP A 146 0.63 0.05 -8.50
N ILE A 147 0.35 -1.24 -8.61
CA ILE A 147 -0.80 -1.78 -9.32
C ILE A 147 -1.59 -2.67 -8.37
N THR A 148 -2.83 -2.28 -8.09
CA THR A 148 -3.79 -3.05 -7.29
C THR A 148 -5.07 -3.28 -8.09
N LEU A 149 -5.88 -4.25 -7.68
CA LEU A 149 -7.20 -4.41 -8.26
C LEU A 149 -8.04 -3.13 -8.07
N LYS A 150 -8.84 -2.80 -9.06
CA LYS A 150 -9.77 -1.67 -8.99
C LYS A 150 -10.75 -1.85 -7.83
N GLY A 151 -10.97 -0.79 -7.06
CA GLY A 151 -11.79 -0.84 -5.85
C GLY A 151 -11.09 -1.48 -4.65
N VAL A 152 -9.77 -1.68 -4.73
CA VAL A 152 -8.95 -2.11 -3.59
C VAL A 152 -8.08 -0.95 -3.18
N THR A 153 -8.50 -0.23 -2.14
CA THR A 153 -7.83 0.94 -1.60
C THR A 153 -7.71 0.84 -0.07
N LYS A 154 -6.89 1.68 0.52
CA LYS A 154 -6.84 1.82 1.99
C LYS A 154 -8.20 2.24 2.57
N GLY A 155 -8.95 3.06 1.84
CA GLY A 155 -10.27 3.53 2.26
C GLY A 155 -11.30 2.41 2.29
N ASP A 156 -11.32 1.51 1.27
CA ASP A 156 -12.22 0.37 1.26
C ASP A 156 -11.94 -0.58 2.43
N ALA A 157 -10.66 -0.86 2.68
CA ALA A 157 -10.25 -1.70 3.80
C ALA A 157 -10.66 -1.12 5.16
N ILE A 158 -10.52 0.21 5.34
CA ILE A 158 -10.97 0.88 6.56
C ILE A 158 -12.49 0.81 6.68
N THR A 159 -13.23 1.06 5.61
CA THR A 159 -14.71 1.02 5.62
C THR A 159 -15.21 -0.37 6.03
N GLU A 160 -14.61 -1.43 5.48
CA GLU A 160 -14.92 -2.81 5.86
C GLU A 160 -14.58 -3.09 7.34
N LEU A 161 -13.39 -2.65 7.77
CA LEU A 161 -12.90 -2.86 9.13
C LEU A 161 -13.80 -2.19 10.17
N ILE A 162 -14.11 -0.90 10.00
CA ILE A 162 -14.95 -0.17 10.98
C ILE A 162 -16.37 -0.73 11.04
N ALA A 163 -16.92 -1.18 9.90
CA ALA A 163 -18.21 -1.86 9.86
C ALA A 163 -18.17 -3.19 10.64
N LYS A 164 -17.12 -4.00 10.46
CA LYS A 164 -16.94 -5.27 11.18
C LYS A 164 -16.78 -5.07 12.68
N LEU A 165 -16.07 -4.02 13.10
CA LEU A 165 -15.85 -3.69 14.51
C LEU A 165 -17.01 -2.92 15.14
N GLY A 166 -18.02 -2.50 14.38
CA GLY A 166 -19.14 -1.71 14.86
C GLY A 166 -18.74 -0.30 15.31
N ILE A 167 -17.67 0.25 14.72
CA ILE A 167 -17.15 1.60 15.03
C ILE A 167 -17.87 2.63 14.15
N ASP A 168 -18.38 3.69 14.75
CA ASP A 168 -18.96 4.81 14.00
C ASP A 168 -17.82 5.57 13.28
N LYS A 169 -18.01 5.85 11.99
CA LYS A 169 -17.05 6.60 11.19
C LYS A 169 -16.60 7.91 11.86
N LYS A 170 -17.50 8.64 12.51
CA LYS A 170 -17.19 9.92 13.18
C LYS A 170 -16.12 9.79 14.28
N ASP A 171 -15.96 8.60 14.85
CA ASP A 171 -15.02 8.32 15.94
C ASP A 171 -13.67 7.76 15.42
N THR A 172 -13.42 7.88 14.11
CA THR A 172 -12.20 7.38 13.47
C THR A 172 -11.30 8.51 12.97
N TYR A 173 -9.99 8.28 13.09
CA TYR A 173 -8.93 9.22 12.73
C TYR A 173 -7.89 8.51 11.85
N ALA A 174 -7.38 9.22 10.84
CA ALA A 174 -6.28 8.70 10.02
C ALA A 174 -5.24 9.77 9.75
N PHE A 175 -3.98 9.36 9.69
CA PHE A 175 -2.84 10.18 9.31
C PHE A 175 -2.26 9.68 7.99
N GLY A 176 -1.97 10.58 7.06
CA GLY A 176 -1.40 10.21 5.77
C GLY A 176 -0.71 11.37 5.07
N ASP A 177 0.02 11.07 4.00
CA ASP A 177 0.83 12.05 3.27
C ASP A 177 0.90 11.83 1.76
N ALA A 178 0.55 10.64 1.26
CA ALA A 178 0.72 10.25 -0.13
C ALA A 178 -0.62 10.06 -0.88
N ASP A 179 -0.58 10.04 -2.21
CA ASP A 179 -1.79 9.92 -3.04
C ASP A 179 -2.65 8.68 -2.71
N ASN A 180 -2.02 7.57 -2.27
CA ASN A 180 -2.75 6.37 -1.85
C ASN A 180 -3.43 6.48 -0.49
N ASP A 181 -3.33 7.64 0.19
CA ASP A 181 -4.03 7.94 1.44
C ASP A 181 -5.33 8.76 1.21
N VAL A 182 -5.60 9.18 -0.02
CA VAL A 182 -6.78 10.01 -0.34
C VAL A 182 -8.07 9.30 0.07
N GLU A 183 -8.25 8.06 -0.35
CA GLU A 183 -9.44 7.27 -0.01
C GLU A 183 -9.50 6.94 1.50
N MET A 184 -8.34 6.77 2.14
CA MET A 184 -8.24 6.61 3.60
C MET A 184 -8.77 7.86 4.32
N MET A 185 -8.34 9.07 3.91
CA MET A 185 -8.84 10.33 4.48
C MET A 185 -10.35 10.47 4.35
N GLN A 186 -10.90 10.04 3.22
CA GLN A 186 -12.34 10.10 2.95
C GLN A 186 -13.13 9.03 3.71
N ALA A 187 -12.52 7.90 4.06
CA ALA A 187 -13.15 6.80 4.76
C ALA A 187 -13.33 7.04 6.26
N VAL A 188 -12.52 7.90 6.86
CA VAL A 188 -12.57 8.21 8.31
C VAL A 188 -13.38 9.46 8.63
N GLY A 189 -13.73 9.64 9.91
CA GLY A 189 -14.38 10.87 10.42
C GLY A 189 -13.45 12.07 10.39
N THR A 190 -12.18 11.89 10.72
CA THR A 190 -11.18 12.96 10.72
C THR A 190 -9.91 12.50 10.03
N GLY A 191 -9.71 12.92 8.79
CA GLY A 191 -8.45 12.74 8.05
C GLY A 191 -7.45 13.85 8.36
N ILE A 192 -6.21 13.49 8.68
CA ILE A 192 -5.16 14.43 9.11
C ILE A 192 -3.98 14.30 8.16
N ALA A 193 -3.72 15.34 7.37
CA ALA A 193 -2.56 15.40 6.50
C ALA A 193 -1.29 15.72 7.31
N MET A 194 -0.21 14.99 7.07
CA MET A 194 1.10 15.29 7.64
C MET A 194 1.66 16.61 7.06
N GLY A 195 2.58 17.25 7.74
CA GLY A 195 3.16 18.54 7.32
C GLY A 195 3.85 18.55 5.95
N ARG A 196 4.23 17.36 5.46
CA ARG A 196 4.59 17.12 4.04
C ARG A 196 3.58 16.12 3.49
N HIS A 197 2.81 16.53 2.53
CA HIS A 197 1.77 15.70 1.92
C HIS A 197 1.60 16.06 0.44
N SER A 198 0.96 15.18 -0.33
CA SER A 198 0.57 15.47 -1.69
C SER A 198 -0.60 16.47 -1.72
N GLU A 199 -0.73 17.21 -2.82
CA GLU A 199 -1.81 18.18 -3.03
C GLU A 199 -3.18 17.53 -2.84
N LYS A 200 -3.39 16.33 -3.41
CA LYS A 200 -4.66 15.59 -3.30
C LYS A 200 -5.02 15.23 -1.85
N VAL A 201 -4.04 14.87 -1.03
CA VAL A 201 -4.28 14.60 0.40
C VAL A 201 -4.66 15.89 1.12
N GLY A 202 -3.98 17.00 0.81
CA GLY A 202 -4.32 18.31 1.36
C GLY A 202 -5.74 18.76 1.04
N GLU A 203 -6.25 18.46 -0.16
CA GLU A 203 -7.61 18.82 -0.61
C GLU A 203 -8.72 18.10 0.17
N VAL A 204 -8.47 16.86 0.61
CA VAL A 204 -9.48 16.02 1.28
C VAL A 204 -9.31 15.92 2.79
N ALA A 205 -8.17 16.32 3.34
CA ALA A 205 -7.90 16.25 4.76
C ALA A 205 -8.74 17.27 5.55
N SER A 206 -9.21 16.86 6.71
CA SER A 206 -9.94 17.75 7.65
C SER A 206 -9.01 18.79 8.30
N MET A 207 -7.73 18.45 8.43
CA MET A 207 -6.70 19.34 8.96
C MET A 207 -5.29 18.90 8.51
N VAL A 208 -4.36 19.84 8.60
CA VAL A 208 -2.92 19.61 8.41
C VAL A 208 -2.24 19.72 9.78
N THR A 209 -1.28 18.83 10.04
CA THR A 209 -0.44 18.85 11.25
C THR A 209 1.02 19.14 10.90
N GLY A 210 1.94 19.03 11.86
CA GLY A 210 3.38 19.15 11.65
C GLY A 210 3.96 17.98 10.86
N THR A 211 5.22 18.12 10.47
CA THR A 211 6.02 17.04 9.86
C THR A 211 6.35 15.96 10.90
N VAL A 212 6.86 14.82 10.45
CA VAL A 212 7.37 13.75 11.34
C VAL A 212 8.45 14.27 12.29
N LYS A 213 9.33 15.18 11.80
CA LYS A 213 10.41 15.77 12.61
C LYS A 213 9.89 16.72 13.71
N GLU A 214 8.72 17.27 13.51
CA GLU A 214 8.03 18.16 14.44
C GLU A 214 7.03 17.41 15.33
N GLU A 215 7.06 16.08 15.29
CA GLU A 215 6.12 15.22 16.02
C GLU A 215 4.65 15.51 15.65
N GLY A 216 4.37 15.70 14.36
CA GLY A 216 3.05 16.10 13.86
C GLY A 216 1.90 15.23 14.35
N ILE A 217 2.08 13.92 14.49
CA ILE A 217 1.05 13.01 15.04
C ILE A 217 0.71 13.42 16.48
N THR A 218 1.70 13.57 17.34
CA THR A 218 1.51 13.99 18.74
C THR A 218 0.83 15.36 18.82
N MET A 219 1.22 16.31 17.96
CA MET A 219 0.60 17.64 17.91
C MET A 219 -0.89 17.55 17.58
N ALA A 220 -1.27 16.75 16.58
CA ALA A 220 -2.66 16.60 16.19
C ALA A 220 -3.48 15.91 17.27
N LEU A 221 -2.96 14.83 17.86
CA LEU A 221 -3.65 14.10 18.94
C LEU A 221 -3.92 15.00 20.14
N LYS A 222 -2.95 15.84 20.55
CA LYS A 222 -3.16 16.85 21.61
C LYS A 222 -4.22 17.89 21.23
N LYS A 223 -4.16 18.41 20.00
CA LYS A 223 -5.12 19.41 19.50
C LYS A 223 -6.56 18.87 19.47
N LEU A 224 -6.72 17.58 19.20
CA LEU A 224 -7.99 16.88 19.17
C LEU A 224 -8.44 16.38 20.58
N GLY A 225 -7.62 16.55 21.61
CA GLY A 225 -7.93 16.11 22.97
C GLY A 225 -7.92 14.58 23.13
N LEU A 226 -7.16 13.87 22.28
CA LEU A 226 -7.06 12.41 22.29
C LEU A 226 -5.95 11.92 23.24
N ILE A 227 -4.98 12.79 23.54
CA ILE A 227 -3.92 12.58 24.54
C ILE A 227 -3.65 13.87 25.33
#